data_6a858e0d221638f4203ea1a3132c5fae
#
_entry.id   6a858e0d221638f4203ea1a3132c5fae
#
_cell.length_a   1.000
_cell.length_b   1.000
_cell.length_c   1.000
_cell.angle_alpha   90.00
_cell.angle_beta   90.00
_cell.angle_gamma   90.00
#
_symmetry.space_group_name_H-M   'P 1'
#
loop_
_entity.id
_entity.type
_entity.pdbx_description
1 polymer ?
#
loop_
_entity_poly.entity_id
_entity_poly.type
_entity_poly.pdbx_seq_one_letter_code
_entity_poly.pdbx_strand_id
1 'polypeptide(L)' 'MPESLYDLLGVPEDATDAQLKKAYRVAAKTCHPDVNPDAEPGRFGRVAEAYETLGDPARRRAYDADPRRRDEEDAARR' A
#
# COMPACT_ATOMS: atom_id res chain seq x y z
N MET A 1 -0.84 12.69 7.90
CA MET A 1 -0.24 12.68 6.56
C MET A 1 -0.87 11.57 5.75
N PRO A 2 -1.18 11.81 4.47
CA PRO A 2 -1.69 10.72 3.67
C PRO A 2 -0.60 9.67 3.46
N GLU A 3 -0.96 8.42 3.67
CA GLU A 3 -0.05 7.32 3.44
C GLU A 3 -0.04 6.99 1.95
N SER A 4 1.16 6.78 1.38
CA SER A 4 1.26 6.25 0.03
C SER A 4 0.88 4.78 0.04
N LEU A 5 0.69 4.19 -1.14
CA LEU A 5 0.42 2.75 -1.21
C LEU A 5 1.60 1.94 -0.69
N TYR A 6 2.81 2.44 -0.89
CA TYR A 6 4.02 1.81 -0.34
C TYR A 6 4.02 1.84 1.19
N ASP A 7 3.59 2.96 1.77
CA ASP A 7 3.50 3.09 3.23
C ASP A 7 2.48 2.11 3.82
N LEU A 8 1.35 1.91 3.13
CA LEU A 8 0.33 0.97 3.57
C LEU A 8 0.87 -0.46 3.66
N LEU A 9 1.76 -0.82 2.73
CA LEU A 9 2.39 -2.14 2.73
C LEU A 9 3.65 -2.19 3.60
N GLY A 10 4.15 -1.04 4.03
CA GLY A 10 5.36 -0.98 4.84
C GLY A 10 6.64 -1.30 4.07
N VAL A 11 6.68 -0.92 2.78
CA VAL A 11 7.82 -1.20 1.91
C VAL A 11 8.34 0.10 1.30
N PRO A 12 9.61 0.15 0.86
CA PRO A 12 10.13 1.31 0.15
C PRO A 12 9.59 1.38 -1.27
N GLU A 13 9.72 2.55 -1.89
CA GLU A 13 9.22 2.77 -3.25
C GLU A 13 9.95 1.92 -4.29
N ASP A 14 11.16 1.48 -3.99
CA ASP A 14 11.95 0.62 -4.88
C ASP A 14 11.77 -0.87 -4.58
N ALA A 15 10.77 -1.24 -3.80
CA ALA A 15 10.50 -2.63 -3.46
C ALA A 15 10.29 -3.49 -4.71
N THR A 16 10.82 -4.71 -4.68
CA THR A 16 10.61 -5.67 -5.76
C THR A 16 9.22 -6.28 -5.69
N ASP A 17 8.77 -6.92 -6.77
CA ASP A 17 7.48 -7.61 -6.77
C ASP A 17 7.41 -8.66 -5.66
N ALA A 18 8.50 -9.38 -5.43
CA ALA A 18 8.57 -10.38 -4.37
C ALA A 18 8.41 -9.75 -2.98
N GLN A 19 9.04 -8.58 -2.78
CA GLN A 19 8.91 -7.85 -1.52
C GLN A 19 7.48 -7.34 -1.30
N LEU A 20 6.84 -6.85 -2.35
CA LEU A 20 5.46 -6.41 -2.29
C LEU A 20 4.53 -7.56 -1.92
N LYS A 21 4.72 -8.72 -2.54
CA LYS A 21 3.91 -9.91 -2.26
C LYS A 21 4.09 -10.37 -0.81
N LYS A 22 5.33 -10.40 -0.34
CA LYS A 22 5.63 -10.78 1.04
C LYS A 22 4.98 -9.80 2.02
N ALA A 23 5.11 -8.50 1.75
CA ALA A 23 4.53 -7.46 2.61
C ALA A 23 3.01 -7.60 2.68
N TYR A 24 2.37 -7.88 1.55
CA TYR A 24 0.93 -8.09 1.52
C TYR A 24 0.54 -9.30 2.38
N ARG A 25 1.25 -10.40 2.26
CA ARG A 25 0.98 -11.60 3.06
C ARG A 25 1.09 -11.33 4.56
N VAL A 26 2.14 -10.61 4.95
CA VAL A 26 2.35 -10.25 6.35
C VAL A 26 1.22 -9.34 6.83
N ALA A 27 0.87 -8.33 6.04
CA ALA A 27 -0.21 -7.41 6.38
C ALA A 27 -1.54 -8.14 6.48
N ALA A 28 -1.79 -9.08 5.58
CA ALA A 28 -3.03 -9.86 5.62
C ALA A 28 -3.14 -10.66 6.91
N LYS A 29 -2.05 -11.22 7.40
CA LYS A 29 -2.05 -11.97 8.66
C LYS A 29 -2.27 -11.08 9.87
N THR A 30 -1.77 -9.86 9.84
CA THR A 30 -1.84 -8.96 11.02
C THR A 30 -3.06 -8.06 11.01
N CYS A 31 -3.61 -7.75 9.81
CA CYS A 31 -4.72 -6.80 9.68
C CYS A 31 -6.07 -7.44 9.38
N HIS A 32 -6.09 -8.73 9.03
CA HIS A 32 -7.35 -9.39 8.71
C HIS A 32 -8.16 -9.64 9.99
N PRO A 33 -9.46 -9.24 10.02
CA PRO A 33 -10.27 -9.38 11.23
C PRO A 33 -10.42 -10.82 11.73
N ASP A 34 -10.40 -11.81 10.86
CA ASP A 34 -10.52 -13.22 11.24
C ASP A 34 -9.29 -13.72 12.01
N VAL A 35 -8.12 -13.13 11.74
CA VAL A 35 -6.86 -13.52 12.37
C VAL A 35 -6.57 -12.62 13.58
N ASN A 36 -6.91 -11.35 13.46
CA ASN A 36 -6.70 -10.37 14.51
C ASN A 36 -7.99 -9.56 14.73
N PRO A 37 -8.81 -9.93 15.72
CA PRO A 37 -10.07 -9.24 15.96
C PRO A 37 -9.90 -7.78 16.39
N ASP A 38 -8.70 -7.39 16.84
CA ASP A 38 -8.41 -6.01 17.22
C ASP A 38 -7.95 -5.15 16.04
N ALA A 39 -7.80 -5.73 14.85
CA ALA A 39 -7.39 -4.99 13.68
C ALA A 39 -8.48 -4.00 13.23
N GLU A 40 -8.06 -2.84 12.75
CA GLU A 40 -8.99 -1.85 12.21
C GLU A 40 -9.75 -2.43 11.01
N PRO A 41 -11.10 -2.32 10.99
CA PRO A 41 -11.88 -2.94 9.92
C PRO A 41 -11.52 -2.48 8.51
N GLY A 42 -11.14 -1.21 8.34
CA GLY A 42 -10.80 -0.67 7.02
C GLY A 42 -9.37 -0.89 6.58
N ARG A 43 -8.51 -1.32 7.49
CA ARG A 43 -7.08 -1.40 7.19
C ARG A 43 -6.74 -2.47 6.16
N PHE A 44 -7.31 -3.65 6.32
CA PHE A 44 -7.08 -4.74 5.37
C PHE A 44 -7.54 -4.35 3.96
N GLY A 45 -8.69 -3.67 3.85
CA GLY A 45 -9.18 -3.19 2.57
C GLY A 45 -8.20 -2.25 1.88
N ARG A 46 -7.62 -1.31 2.63
CA ARG A 46 -6.63 -0.38 2.09
C ARG A 46 -5.35 -1.10 1.65
N VAL A 47 -4.90 -2.05 2.47
CA VAL A 47 -3.72 -2.85 2.13
C VAL A 47 -3.97 -3.67 0.87
N ALA A 48 -5.13 -4.28 0.74
CA ALA A 48 -5.50 -5.05 -0.44
C ALA A 48 -5.52 -4.17 -1.70
N GLU A 49 -6.10 -2.98 -1.61
CA GLU A 49 -6.10 -2.03 -2.72
C GLU A 49 -4.69 -1.60 -3.11
N ALA A 50 -3.84 -1.36 -2.11
CA ALA A 50 -2.46 -0.99 -2.36
C ALA A 50 -1.72 -2.09 -3.13
N TYR A 51 -1.90 -3.33 -2.69
CA TYR A 51 -1.27 -4.46 -3.38
C TYR A 51 -1.84 -4.67 -4.77
N GLU A 52 -3.15 -4.50 -4.95
CA GLU A 52 -3.78 -4.62 -6.25
C GLU A 52 -3.16 -3.66 -7.27
N THR A 53 -2.83 -2.46 -6.83
CA THR A 53 -2.18 -1.47 -7.68
C THR A 53 -0.68 -1.76 -7.85
N LEU A 54 0.03 -1.97 -6.77
CA LEU A 54 1.48 -2.13 -6.81
C LEU A 54 1.92 -3.52 -7.30
N GLY A 55 1.07 -4.52 -7.14
CA GLY A 55 1.35 -5.87 -7.60
C GLY A 55 1.23 -6.06 -9.10
N ASP A 56 0.59 -5.11 -9.81
CA ASP A 56 0.46 -5.12 -11.26
C ASP A 56 1.49 -4.14 -11.83
N PRO A 57 2.46 -4.61 -12.64
CA PRO A 57 3.50 -3.73 -13.18
C PRO A 57 2.97 -2.52 -13.95
N ALA A 58 1.89 -2.69 -14.70
CA ALA A 58 1.30 -1.58 -15.45
C ALA A 58 0.64 -0.56 -14.51
N ARG A 59 -0.12 -1.04 -13.54
CA ARG A 59 -0.77 -0.16 -12.56
C ARG A 59 0.25 0.53 -11.67
N ARG A 60 1.28 -0.20 -11.26
CA ARG A 60 2.35 0.37 -10.45
C ARG A 60 3.05 1.50 -11.19
N ARG A 61 3.36 1.28 -12.47
CA ARG A 61 4.00 2.30 -13.31
C ARG A 61 3.12 3.55 -13.42
N ALA A 62 1.82 3.36 -13.65
CA ALA A 62 0.88 4.47 -13.72
C ALA A 62 0.79 5.22 -12.40
N TYR A 63 0.78 4.51 -11.29
CA TYR A 63 0.74 5.11 -9.96
C TYR A 63 2.00 5.95 -9.72
N ASP A 64 3.18 5.41 -10.02
CA ASP A 64 4.44 6.10 -9.79
C ASP A 64 4.59 7.33 -10.67
N ALA A 65 4.00 7.32 -11.86
CA ALA A 65 4.09 8.40 -12.82
C ALA A 65 3.00 9.47 -12.64
N ASP A 66 2.01 9.24 -11.79
CA ASP A 66 0.87 10.14 -11.63
C ASP A 66 1.29 11.42 -10.91
N PRO A 67 1.26 12.59 -11.58
CA PRO A 67 1.64 13.84 -10.94
C PRO A 67 0.67 14.29 -9.84
N ARG A 68 -0.61 13.88 -9.93
CA ARG A 68 -1.60 14.24 -8.90
C ARG A 68 -1.25 13.60 -7.57
N ARG A 69 -0.79 12.37 -7.59
CA ARG A 69 -0.37 11.68 -6.38
C ARG A 69 0.77 12.41 -5.69
N ARG A 70 1.76 12.85 -6.47
CA ARG A 70 2.90 13.59 -5.94
C ARG A 70 2.49 14.92 -5.36
N ASP A 71 1.60 15.64 -6.04
CA ASP A 71 1.10 16.93 -5.56
C ASP A 71 0.36 16.78 -4.25
N GLU A 72 -0.46 15.75 -4.11
CA GLU A 72 -1.19 15.48 -2.88
C GLU A 72 -0.23 15.15 -1.73
N GLU A 73 0.78 14.33 -1.98
CA GLU A 73 1.78 13.98 -0.97
C GLU A 73 2.59 15.20 -0.56
N ASP A 74 3.01 16.02 -1.50
CA ASP A 74 3.76 17.23 -1.22
C ASP A 74 2.92 18.25 -0.44
N ALA A 75 1.66 18.40 -0.80
CA ALA A 75 0.76 19.30 -0.09
C ALA A 75 0.58 18.85 1.37
N ALA A 76 0.53 17.56 1.61
CA ALA A 76 0.37 17.03 2.95
C ALA A 76 1.62 17.20 3.83
N ARG A 77 2.78 17.32 3.21
CA ARG A 77 4.05 17.49 3.93
C ARG A 77 4.36 18.93 4.32
N ARG A 78 3.63 19.87 3.78
CA ARG A 78 3.86 21.31 4.04
C ARG A 78 3.25 21.78 5.36
#